data_9febdd599ce36b2420b6beef309d96d7
#
_entry.id   9febdd599ce36b2420b6beef309d96d7
#
_cell.length_a   1.000
_cell.length_b   1.000
_cell.length_c   1.000
_cell.angle_alpha   90.00
_cell.angle_beta   90.00
_cell.angle_gamma   90.00
#
_symmetry.space_group_name_H-M   'P 1'
#
loop_
_entity.id
_entity.type
_entity.pdbx_description
1 polymer ?
#
loop_
_entity_poly.entity_id
_entity_poly.type
_entity_poly.pdbx_seq_one_letter_code
_entity_poly.pdbx_strand_id
1 'polypeptide(L)'
;MANAVRLPSGRWRVKAYDYKDKDGKEHYVSFTADTKKEAEYQALLFSMNKKKVKTENQDLTLEKAMLKYCEMKSNVLSPTTLANYKRLIYNAFKDYLFLSIKKFDSELVQRWVNDYAIGKTPKTVRNTYGFLFVVLKSFLPDLSIKVTLPQRVKPTLYVPTDNDIKAIIDYLSDKDKEMLKAVYLAAFGTLRRSEVCALTAADIEKNVIHINKALVQNEQKEWVIKTTKTVSSIRDIDLPDSVMKVFPKSGRLVDINPDQITHRFARVLKKLKIQPFRFHDLRHYAASMLHAIGVPDVYIMQKGGWSSDSTLKKIYRGVMDDYKEKFDKKAFEHIDGLTSDRTQNRTQKIENP
;
A
#
# COMPACT_ATOMS: atom_id res chain seq x y z
N MET A 1 34.94 25.64 20.06
CA MET A 1 34.78 24.18 20.15
C MET A 1 33.91 23.88 21.36
N ALA A 2 32.98 22.96 21.28
CA ALA A 2 32.15 22.59 22.42
C ALA A 2 33.02 21.88 23.47
N ASN A 3 32.99 22.35 24.71
CA ASN A 3 33.83 21.82 25.80
C ASN A 3 33.32 20.42 26.23
N ALA A 4 34.22 19.47 26.35
CA ALA A 4 33.90 18.16 26.88
C ALA A 4 33.68 18.22 28.40
N VAL A 5 32.60 17.64 28.90
CA VAL A 5 32.24 17.56 30.31
C VAL A 5 32.33 16.10 30.77
N ARG A 6 32.99 15.90 31.92
CA ARG A 6 33.07 14.56 32.52
C ARG A 6 31.79 14.26 33.30
N LEU A 7 31.17 13.13 33.01
CA LEU A 7 29.95 12.70 33.68
C LEU A 7 30.26 11.95 34.98
N PRO A 8 29.31 11.86 35.94
CA PRO A 8 29.50 11.08 37.17
C PRO A 8 29.87 9.60 36.93
N SER A 9 29.48 9.05 35.76
CA SER A 9 29.85 7.69 35.29
C SER A 9 31.31 7.56 34.87
N GLY A 10 32.11 8.62 34.94
CA GLY A 10 33.51 8.67 34.49
C GLY A 10 33.68 8.91 33.00
N ARG A 11 32.63 8.82 32.18
CA ARG A 11 32.65 9.03 30.73
C ARG A 11 32.62 10.53 30.38
N TRP A 12 33.05 10.85 29.16
CA TRP A 12 33.09 12.22 28.67
C TRP A 12 31.96 12.48 27.68
N ARG A 13 31.32 13.64 27.79
CA ARG A 13 30.23 14.09 26.91
C ARG A 13 30.56 15.43 26.27
N VAL A 14 30.34 15.52 24.96
CA VAL A 14 30.38 16.76 24.17
C VAL A 14 29.02 16.98 23.52
N LYS A 15 28.54 18.21 23.56
CA LYS A 15 27.34 18.63 22.82
C LYS A 15 27.77 19.38 21.57
N ALA A 16 27.34 18.90 20.40
CA ALA A 16 27.50 19.59 19.14
C ALA A 16 26.18 20.26 18.73
N TYR A 17 26.27 21.49 18.28
CA TYR A 17 25.11 22.24 17.78
C TYR A 17 24.53 21.56 16.55
N ASP A 18 23.22 21.35 16.56
CA ASP A 18 22.51 20.77 15.44
C ASP A 18 21.74 21.85 14.66
N TYR A 19 20.62 22.35 15.15
CA TYR A 19 19.83 23.40 14.50
C TYR A 19 19.15 24.31 15.51
N LYS A 20 18.60 25.41 14.98
CA LYS A 20 17.74 26.33 15.72
C LYS A 20 16.31 26.18 15.19
N ASP A 21 15.35 25.97 16.07
CA ASP A 21 13.94 25.87 15.68
C ASP A 21 13.32 27.25 15.40
N LYS A 22 12.03 27.26 15.03
CA LYS A 22 11.31 28.48 14.67
C LYS A 22 11.11 29.44 15.85
N ASP A 23 11.12 28.90 17.05
CA ASP A 23 10.92 29.64 18.29
C ASP A 23 12.25 30.19 18.84
N GLY A 24 13.33 29.99 18.07
CA GLY A 24 14.66 30.46 18.40
C GLY A 24 15.44 29.57 19.35
N LYS A 25 14.92 28.38 19.69
CA LYS A 25 15.57 27.42 20.59
C LYS A 25 16.61 26.61 19.85
N GLU A 26 17.78 26.48 20.45
CA GLU A 26 18.90 25.72 19.89
C GLU A 26 18.84 24.25 20.29
N HIS A 27 19.06 23.36 19.33
CA HIS A 27 19.10 21.92 19.50
C HIS A 27 20.52 21.40 19.33
N TYR A 28 20.90 20.45 20.21
CA TYR A 28 22.24 19.90 20.29
C TYR A 28 22.19 18.37 20.28
N VAL A 29 23.14 17.74 19.60
CA VAL A 29 23.38 16.29 19.65
C VAL A 29 24.49 16.03 20.65
N SER A 30 24.30 15.04 21.53
CA SER A 30 25.27 14.67 22.57
C SER A 30 26.07 13.43 22.16
N PHE A 31 27.38 13.53 22.22
CA PHE A 31 28.32 12.43 21.98
C PHE A 31 28.99 12.05 23.29
N THR A 32 28.94 10.75 23.64
CA THR A 32 29.47 10.26 24.92
C THR A 32 30.44 9.11 24.65
N ALA A 33 31.68 9.24 25.13
CA ALA A 33 32.73 8.23 24.98
C ALA A 33 33.52 8.07 26.28
N ASP A 34 34.37 7.05 26.35
CA ASP A 34 35.15 6.74 27.53
C ASP A 34 36.36 7.68 27.67
N THR A 35 36.83 8.27 26.58
CA THR A 35 37.89 9.28 26.60
C THR A 35 37.41 10.64 26.11
N LYS A 36 38.01 11.71 26.63
CA LYS A 36 37.77 13.09 26.23
C LYS A 36 37.98 13.27 24.71
N LYS A 37 39.12 12.77 24.21
CA LYS A 37 39.52 12.88 22.80
C LYS A 37 38.51 12.22 21.86
N GLU A 38 37.98 11.08 22.25
CA GLU A 38 37.01 10.34 21.42
C GLU A 38 35.65 11.05 21.35
N ALA A 39 35.15 11.59 22.48
CA ALA A 39 33.92 12.37 22.49
C ALA A 39 34.06 13.66 21.65
N GLU A 40 35.20 14.35 21.74
CA GLU A 40 35.52 15.52 20.92
C GLU A 40 35.63 15.17 19.44
N TYR A 41 36.26 14.03 19.12
CA TYR A 41 36.40 13.56 17.74
C TYR A 41 35.03 13.23 17.10
N GLN A 42 34.15 12.54 17.80
CA GLN A 42 32.79 12.24 17.31
C GLN A 42 31.98 13.52 17.08
N ALA A 43 32.05 14.48 17.98
CA ALA A 43 31.40 15.79 17.82
C ALA A 43 31.98 16.61 16.65
N LEU A 44 33.29 16.54 16.46
CA LEU A 44 33.98 17.17 15.33
C LEU A 44 33.55 16.55 14.00
N LEU A 45 33.56 15.22 13.90
CA LEU A 45 33.09 14.50 12.71
C LEU A 45 31.65 14.86 12.33
N PHE A 46 30.76 14.93 13.32
CA PHE A 46 29.38 15.37 13.12
C PHE A 46 29.34 16.79 12.52
N SER A 47 30.08 17.73 13.11
CA SER A 47 30.13 19.12 12.65
C SER A 47 30.76 19.27 11.27
N MET A 48 31.79 18.47 10.95
CA MET A 48 32.46 18.45 9.64
C MET A 48 31.54 17.86 8.58
N ASN A 49 30.87 16.75 8.87
CA ASN A 49 29.92 16.14 7.95
C ASN A 49 28.74 17.08 7.64
N LYS A 50 28.27 17.79 8.65
CA LYS A 50 27.22 18.80 8.48
C LYS A 50 27.67 19.97 7.60
N LYS A 51 28.89 20.48 7.78
CA LYS A 51 29.48 21.51 6.90
C LYS A 51 29.66 20.97 5.48
N LYS A 52 30.19 19.74 5.31
CA LYS A 52 30.39 19.11 4.01
C LYS A 52 29.08 18.95 3.24
N VAL A 53 28.04 18.45 3.90
CA VAL A 53 26.68 18.35 3.30
C VAL A 53 26.13 19.73 2.89
N LYS A 54 26.36 20.77 3.73
CA LYS A 54 25.98 22.15 3.37
C LYS A 54 26.70 22.68 2.15
N THR A 55 28.00 22.39 2.03
CA THR A 55 28.85 22.90 0.92
C THR A 55 28.58 22.14 -0.39
N GLU A 56 28.45 20.82 -0.33
CA GLU A 56 28.15 19.98 -1.51
C GLU A 56 26.77 20.26 -2.09
N ASN A 57 25.80 20.70 -1.27
CA ASN A 57 24.44 21.03 -1.71
C ASN A 57 24.30 22.48 -2.22
N GLN A 58 25.37 23.29 -2.22
CA GLN A 58 25.27 24.70 -2.62
C GLN A 58 24.79 24.87 -4.07
N ASP A 59 25.17 23.97 -4.97
CA ASP A 59 24.81 24.00 -6.39
C ASP A 59 24.02 22.77 -6.86
N LEU A 60 23.45 22.01 -5.91
CA LEU A 60 22.68 20.81 -6.24
C LEU A 60 21.35 21.20 -6.90
N THR A 61 21.19 20.86 -8.17
CA THR A 61 19.93 21.05 -8.89
C THR A 61 18.89 20.03 -8.47
N LEU A 62 17.61 20.31 -8.70
CA LEU A 62 16.53 19.37 -8.39
C LEU A 62 16.74 18.01 -9.09
N GLU A 63 17.13 18.01 -10.36
CA GLU A 63 17.41 16.78 -11.10
C GLU A 63 18.48 15.93 -10.41
N LYS A 64 19.64 16.54 -10.13
CA LYS A 64 20.74 15.85 -9.47
C LYS A 64 20.35 15.32 -8.08
N ALA A 65 19.56 16.11 -7.33
CA ALA A 65 19.06 15.70 -6.02
C ALA A 65 18.13 14.48 -6.13
N MET A 66 17.19 14.50 -7.08
CA MET A 66 16.26 13.40 -7.30
C MET A 66 16.95 12.12 -7.75
N LEU A 67 17.89 12.21 -8.69
CA LEU A 67 18.68 11.08 -9.15
C LEU A 67 19.55 10.50 -8.04
N LYS A 68 20.25 11.35 -7.27
CA LYS A 68 21.06 10.94 -6.11
C LYS A 68 20.20 10.27 -5.03
N TYR A 69 18.99 10.78 -4.78
CA TYR A 69 18.03 10.14 -3.86
C TYR A 69 17.64 8.73 -4.33
N CYS A 70 17.34 8.56 -5.62
CA CYS A 70 17.01 7.25 -6.19
C CYS A 70 18.18 6.27 -6.06
N GLU A 71 19.41 6.73 -6.30
CA GLU A 71 20.63 5.93 -6.14
C GLU A 71 20.85 5.50 -4.68
N MET A 72 20.78 6.44 -3.74
CA MET A 72 20.92 6.17 -2.29
C MET A 72 19.88 5.17 -1.76
N LYS A 73 18.73 5.07 -2.42
CA LYS A 73 17.62 4.19 -2.02
C LYS A 73 17.47 2.96 -2.92
N SER A 74 18.43 2.71 -3.83
CA SER A 74 18.34 1.64 -4.83
C SER A 74 18.16 0.24 -4.22
N ASN A 75 18.80 -0.04 -3.09
CA ASN A 75 18.74 -1.34 -2.41
C ASN A 75 17.56 -1.45 -1.40
N VAL A 76 16.84 -0.35 -1.13
CA VAL A 76 15.75 -0.32 -0.14
C VAL A 76 14.39 -0.22 -0.83
N LEU A 77 14.29 0.57 -1.88
CA LEU A 77 13.05 0.75 -2.62
C LEU A 77 12.84 -0.38 -3.65
N SER A 78 11.57 -0.70 -3.91
CA SER A 78 11.27 -1.68 -4.96
C SER A 78 11.67 -1.15 -6.34
N PRO A 79 12.09 -2.02 -7.29
CA PRO A 79 12.42 -1.61 -8.66
C PRO A 79 11.30 -0.81 -9.33
N THR A 80 10.05 -1.20 -9.13
CA THR A 80 8.88 -0.49 -9.66
C THR A 80 8.75 0.92 -9.08
N THR A 81 9.10 1.13 -7.80
CA THR A 81 9.08 2.46 -7.18
C THR A 81 10.17 3.34 -7.76
N LEU A 82 11.38 2.81 -7.93
CA LEU A 82 12.50 3.52 -8.55
C LEU A 82 12.20 3.91 -9.99
N ALA A 83 11.70 2.97 -10.79
CA ALA A 83 11.27 3.23 -12.17
C ALA A 83 10.20 4.33 -12.24
N ASN A 84 9.23 4.32 -11.31
CA ASN A 84 8.22 5.37 -11.23
C ASN A 84 8.82 6.72 -10.82
N TYR A 85 9.74 6.77 -9.87
CA TYR A 85 10.41 8.01 -9.47
C TYR A 85 11.23 8.59 -10.63
N LYS A 86 12.03 7.77 -11.33
CA LYS A 86 12.78 8.20 -12.51
C LYS A 86 11.86 8.79 -13.60
N ARG A 87 10.70 8.16 -13.83
CA ARG A 87 9.70 8.70 -14.76
C ARG A 87 9.10 10.03 -14.29
N LEU A 88 8.82 10.16 -12.98
CA LEU A 88 8.26 11.40 -12.42
C LEU A 88 9.23 12.58 -12.54
N ILE A 89 10.55 12.36 -12.40
CA ILE A 89 11.57 13.41 -12.54
C ILE A 89 11.32 14.20 -13.83
N TYR A 90 11.25 13.51 -14.96
CA TYR A 90 11.16 14.16 -16.26
C TYR A 90 9.73 14.54 -16.68
N ASN A 91 8.71 13.89 -16.14
CA ASN A 91 7.32 14.18 -16.51
C ASN A 91 6.65 15.22 -15.62
N ALA A 92 7.01 15.29 -14.34
CA ALA A 92 6.34 16.18 -13.40
C ALA A 92 7.14 17.42 -13.02
N PHE A 93 8.46 17.39 -13.23
CA PHE A 93 9.36 18.45 -12.77
C PHE A 93 10.22 19.07 -13.88
N LYS A 94 9.91 18.80 -15.15
CA LYS A 94 10.73 19.21 -16.32
C LYS A 94 11.16 20.68 -16.27
N ASP A 95 10.25 21.58 -15.90
CA ASP A 95 10.49 23.03 -15.89
C ASP A 95 11.24 23.52 -14.65
N TYR A 96 11.47 22.62 -13.67
CA TYR A 96 12.12 22.91 -12.39
C TYR A 96 13.46 22.19 -12.19
N LEU A 97 13.84 21.29 -13.11
CA LEU A 97 14.99 20.41 -12.98
C LEU A 97 16.32 21.15 -12.77
N PHE A 98 16.48 22.30 -13.43
CA PHE A 98 17.71 23.10 -13.39
C PHE A 98 17.80 24.04 -12.19
N LEU A 99 16.72 24.17 -11.41
CA LEU A 99 16.72 25.03 -10.24
C LEU A 99 17.52 24.40 -9.11
N SER A 100 18.32 25.22 -8.41
CA SER A 100 18.93 24.77 -7.15
C SER A 100 17.87 24.41 -6.13
N ILE A 101 18.04 23.29 -5.42
CA ILE A 101 17.09 22.83 -4.37
C ILE A 101 16.91 23.87 -3.26
N LYS A 102 17.84 24.77 -3.05
CA LYS A 102 17.74 25.86 -2.07
C LYS A 102 16.70 26.93 -2.43
N LYS A 103 16.31 27.01 -3.70
CA LYS A 103 15.26 27.94 -4.18
C LYS A 103 13.85 27.42 -3.87
N PHE A 104 13.72 26.16 -3.43
CA PHE A 104 12.42 25.57 -3.17
C PHE A 104 11.89 26.01 -1.81
N ASP A 105 11.14 27.09 -1.80
CA ASP A 105 10.33 27.57 -0.68
C ASP A 105 8.86 27.16 -0.83
N SER A 106 8.03 27.62 0.10
CA SER A 106 6.58 27.31 0.09
C SER A 106 5.87 27.92 -1.12
N GLU A 107 6.29 29.08 -1.60
CA GLU A 107 5.67 29.76 -2.73
C GLU A 107 5.96 29.03 -4.04
N LEU A 108 7.24 28.71 -4.31
CA LEU A 108 7.63 27.99 -5.52
C LEU A 108 6.98 26.60 -5.58
N VAL A 109 6.94 25.88 -4.44
CA VAL A 109 6.30 24.55 -4.39
C VAL A 109 4.78 24.67 -4.53
N GLN A 110 4.14 25.71 -3.98
CA GLN A 110 2.71 25.92 -4.18
C GLN A 110 2.39 26.21 -5.64
N ARG A 111 3.21 27.00 -6.33
CA ARG A 111 3.07 27.28 -7.76
C ARG A 111 3.17 25.97 -8.57
N TRP A 112 4.20 25.18 -8.31
CA TRP A 112 4.33 23.86 -8.93
C TRP A 112 3.09 22.96 -8.66
N VAL A 113 2.57 22.94 -7.43
CA VAL A 113 1.35 22.15 -7.09
C VAL A 113 0.16 22.62 -7.93
N ASN A 114 -0.05 23.93 -8.06
CA ASN A 114 -1.15 24.49 -8.84
C ASN A 114 -1.06 24.10 -10.32
N ASP A 115 0.13 24.25 -10.91
CA ASP A 115 0.35 23.93 -12.33
C ASP A 115 0.22 22.42 -12.59
N TYR A 116 0.81 21.61 -11.73
CA TYR A 116 0.77 20.15 -11.87
C TYR A 116 -0.62 19.56 -11.59
N ALA A 117 -1.47 20.24 -10.82
CA ALA A 117 -2.82 19.79 -10.51
C ALA A 117 -3.77 19.84 -11.73
N ILE A 118 -3.46 20.64 -12.76
CA ILE A 118 -4.29 20.76 -13.95
C ILE A 118 -4.41 19.39 -14.63
N GLY A 119 -5.65 18.88 -14.74
CA GLY A 119 -5.94 17.57 -15.36
C GLY A 119 -5.44 16.34 -14.59
N LYS A 120 -5.01 16.49 -13.33
CA LYS A 120 -4.55 15.39 -12.49
C LYS A 120 -5.50 15.12 -11.32
N THR A 121 -5.56 13.85 -10.91
CA THR A 121 -6.34 13.52 -9.71
C THR A 121 -5.63 14.01 -8.44
N PRO A 122 -6.37 14.38 -7.38
CA PRO A 122 -5.79 14.78 -6.08
C PRO A 122 -4.77 13.76 -5.53
N LYS A 123 -5.02 12.47 -5.74
CA LYS A 123 -4.11 11.40 -5.32
C LYS A 123 -2.78 11.46 -6.07
N THR A 124 -2.82 11.69 -7.38
CA THR A 124 -1.60 11.82 -8.20
C THR A 124 -0.76 13.00 -7.75
N VAL A 125 -1.37 14.17 -7.57
CA VAL A 125 -0.68 15.38 -7.10
C VAL A 125 -0.02 15.15 -5.74
N ARG A 126 -0.76 14.59 -4.78
CA ARG A 126 -0.25 14.30 -3.43
C ARG A 126 0.91 13.29 -3.42
N ASN A 127 0.85 12.26 -4.25
CA ASN A 127 1.92 11.26 -4.34
C ASN A 127 3.19 11.89 -4.95
N THR A 128 3.03 12.70 -6.00
CA THR A 128 4.16 13.36 -6.66
C THR A 128 4.78 14.43 -5.76
N TYR A 129 3.95 15.22 -5.05
CA TYR A 129 4.41 16.12 -4.00
C TYR A 129 5.18 15.38 -2.89
N GLY A 130 4.66 14.21 -2.44
CA GLY A 130 5.35 13.38 -1.46
C GLY A 130 6.76 12.98 -1.89
N PHE A 131 6.96 12.65 -3.17
CA PHE A 131 8.29 12.38 -3.72
C PHE A 131 9.19 13.63 -3.70
N LEU A 132 8.70 14.77 -4.19
CA LEU A 132 9.44 16.05 -4.11
C LEU A 132 9.86 16.37 -2.67
N PHE A 133 8.91 16.28 -1.74
CA PHE A 133 9.12 16.63 -0.34
C PHE A 133 10.18 15.76 0.33
N VAL A 134 10.14 14.43 0.12
CA VAL A 134 11.15 13.54 0.73
C VAL A 134 12.54 13.73 0.12
N VAL A 135 12.62 14.06 -1.17
CA VAL A 135 13.90 14.43 -1.81
C VAL A 135 14.46 15.70 -1.19
N LEU A 136 13.66 16.78 -1.17
CA LEU A 136 14.11 18.06 -0.61
C LEU A 136 14.52 17.91 0.86
N LYS A 137 13.74 17.20 1.66
CA LYS A 137 14.06 16.93 3.07
C LYS A 137 15.33 16.10 3.27
N SER A 138 15.65 15.21 2.35
CA SER A 138 16.88 14.40 2.43
C SER A 138 18.15 15.23 2.28
N PHE A 139 18.11 16.32 1.53
CA PHE A 139 19.26 17.20 1.28
C PHE A 139 19.19 18.53 2.04
N LEU A 140 18.01 18.94 2.47
CA LEU A 140 17.72 20.15 3.24
C LEU A 140 16.88 19.79 4.47
N PRO A 141 17.47 19.19 5.52
CA PRO A 141 16.73 18.72 6.70
C PRO A 141 15.92 19.81 7.40
N ASP A 142 16.44 21.03 7.43
CA ASP A 142 15.83 22.20 8.10
C ASP A 142 14.74 22.88 7.24
N LEU A 143 14.53 22.41 5.98
CA LEU A 143 13.55 22.99 5.08
C LEU A 143 12.12 22.88 5.64
N SER A 144 11.42 24.00 5.73
CA SER A 144 10.01 24.05 6.11
C SER A 144 9.17 24.52 4.94
N ILE A 145 8.39 23.62 4.36
CA ILE A 145 7.47 23.91 3.26
C ILE A 145 6.04 23.72 3.75
N LYS A 146 5.23 24.76 3.59
CA LYS A 146 3.79 24.73 3.85
C LYS A 146 3.07 24.96 2.52
N VAL A 147 2.29 23.97 2.06
CA VAL A 147 1.51 24.05 0.83
C VAL A 147 0.10 23.52 1.05
N THR A 148 -0.83 24.07 0.30
CA THR A 148 -2.20 23.57 0.21
C THR A 148 -2.27 22.55 -0.92
N LEU A 149 -2.64 21.30 -0.58
CA LEU A 149 -2.78 20.23 -1.55
C LEU A 149 -4.26 20.01 -1.91
N PRO A 150 -4.57 19.59 -3.15
CA PRO A 150 -5.94 19.32 -3.57
C PRO A 150 -6.66 18.38 -2.59
N GLN A 151 -7.94 18.65 -2.30
CA GLN A 151 -8.73 17.86 -1.37
C GLN A 151 -8.84 16.41 -1.85
N ARG A 152 -8.76 15.46 -0.91
CA ARG A 152 -8.95 14.03 -1.23
C ARG A 152 -10.41 13.77 -1.56
N VAL A 153 -10.65 13.28 -2.76
CA VAL A 153 -11.95 12.75 -3.15
C VAL A 153 -11.94 11.24 -2.91
N LYS A 154 -12.93 10.73 -2.20
CA LYS A 154 -13.15 9.28 -2.09
C LYS A 154 -13.78 8.81 -3.40
N PRO A 155 -13.12 7.94 -4.18
CA PRO A 155 -13.78 7.35 -5.34
C PRO A 155 -14.91 6.44 -4.85
N THR A 156 -16.07 6.56 -5.47
CA THR A 156 -17.11 5.53 -5.35
C THR A 156 -16.64 4.32 -6.14
N LEU A 157 -16.28 3.25 -5.42
CA LEU A 157 -15.84 2.00 -6.05
C LEU A 157 -17.06 1.11 -6.24
N TYR A 158 -17.26 0.63 -7.46
CA TYR A 158 -18.20 -0.45 -7.71
C TYR A 158 -17.63 -1.74 -7.10
N VAL A 159 -18.42 -2.41 -6.29
CA VAL A 159 -18.11 -3.75 -5.79
C VAL A 159 -18.97 -4.73 -6.59
N PRO A 160 -18.35 -5.71 -7.27
CA PRO A 160 -19.12 -6.66 -8.07
C PRO A 160 -20.03 -7.52 -7.18
N THR A 161 -21.19 -7.87 -7.70
CA THR A 161 -22.18 -8.75 -7.06
C THR A 161 -21.83 -10.22 -7.32
N ASP A 162 -22.47 -11.15 -6.58
CA ASP A 162 -22.36 -12.59 -6.84
C ASP A 162 -22.81 -12.94 -8.28
N ASN A 163 -23.81 -12.24 -8.80
CA ASN A 163 -24.30 -12.41 -10.18
C ASN A 163 -23.26 -11.98 -11.22
N ASP A 164 -22.55 -10.88 -10.97
CA ASP A 164 -21.47 -10.44 -11.85
C ASP A 164 -20.33 -11.48 -11.89
N ILE A 165 -19.95 -11.99 -10.72
CA ILE A 165 -18.89 -13.00 -10.63
C ILE A 165 -19.31 -14.29 -11.33
N LYS A 166 -20.56 -14.71 -11.13
CA LYS A 166 -21.09 -15.89 -11.81
C LYS A 166 -21.08 -15.72 -13.34
N ALA A 167 -21.57 -14.59 -13.84
CA ALA A 167 -21.56 -14.28 -15.27
C ALA A 167 -20.14 -14.25 -15.87
N ILE A 168 -19.16 -13.71 -15.11
CA ILE A 168 -17.74 -13.70 -15.51
C ILE A 168 -17.21 -15.13 -15.58
N ILE A 169 -17.46 -15.98 -14.60
CA ILE A 169 -17.01 -17.37 -14.54
C ILE A 169 -17.62 -18.18 -15.69
N ASP A 170 -18.94 -18.09 -15.89
CA ASP A 170 -19.65 -18.79 -16.93
C ASP A 170 -19.07 -18.46 -18.32
N TYR A 171 -18.88 -17.16 -18.60
CA TYR A 171 -18.26 -16.69 -19.83
C TYR A 171 -16.84 -17.21 -20.02
N LEU A 172 -16.00 -17.14 -19.00
CA LEU A 172 -14.59 -17.51 -19.07
C LEU A 172 -14.38 -19.03 -19.17
N SER A 173 -15.28 -19.81 -18.62
CA SER A 173 -15.22 -21.28 -18.67
C SER A 173 -15.14 -21.81 -20.10
N ASP A 174 -15.80 -21.13 -21.04
CA ASP A 174 -15.79 -21.49 -22.47
C ASP A 174 -14.75 -20.74 -23.28
N LYS A 175 -14.40 -19.49 -22.89
CA LYS A 175 -13.69 -18.55 -23.76
C LYS A 175 -12.24 -18.29 -23.40
N ASP A 176 -11.87 -18.30 -22.10
CA ASP A 176 -10.51 -17.99 -21.67
C ASP A 176 -10.18 -18.67 -20.33
N LYS A 177 -9.68 -19.89 -20.39
CA LYS A 177 -9.34 -20.70 -19.21
C LYS A 177 -8.21 -20.08 -18.38
N GLU A 178 -7.26 -19.36 -19.01
CA GLU A 178 -6.20 -18.67 -18.25
C GLU A 178 -6.77 -17.54 -17.42
N MET A 179 -7.69 -16.76 -18.00
CA MET A 179 -8.36 -15.70 -17.27
C MET A 179 -9.30 -16.24 -16.19
N LEU A 180 -9.97 -17.38 -16.44
CA LEU A 180 -10.79 -18.08 -15.44
C LEU A 180 -9.96 -18.45 -14.21
N LYS A 181 -8.80 -19.09 -14.39
CA LYS A 181 -7.88 -19.43 -13.30
C LYS A 181 -7.46 -18.19 -12.50
N ALA A 182 -7.14 -17.09 -13.21
CA ALA A 182 -6.79 -15.85 -12.58
C ALA A 182 -7.93 -15.26 -11.72
N VAL A 183 -9.17 -15.31 -12.24
CA VAL A 183 -10.37 -14.85 -11.52
C VAL A 183 -10.61 -15.72 -10.28
N TYR A 184 -10.49 -17.03 -10.35
CA TYR A 184 -10.64 -17.91 -9.20
C TYR A 184 -9.64 -17.59 -8.08
N LEU A 185 -8.36 -17.42 -8.43
CA LEU A 185 -7.33 -17.03 -7.44
C LEU A 185 -7.61 -15.68 -6.80
N ALA A 186 -8.13 -14.71 -7.55
CA ALA A 186 -8.41 -13.38 -7.03
C ALA A 186 -9.72 -13.31 -6.24
N ALA A 187 -10.81 -13.87 -6.78
CA ALA A 187 -12.16 -13.78 -6.22
C ALA A 187 -12.42 -14.73 -5.05
N PHE A 188 -11.74 -15.88 -5.01
CA PHE A 188 -11.91 -16.87 -3.94
C PHE A 188 -10.68 -17.03 -3.07
N GLY A 189 -9.49 -16.87 -3.66
CA GLY A 189 -8.21 -16.93 -2.95
C GLY A 189 -7.70 -15.59 -2.42
N THR A 190 -8.36 -14.47 -2.72
CA THR A 190 -7.93 -13.13 -2.29
C THR A 190 -6.55 -12.69 -2.81
N LEU A 191 -6.05 -13.26 -3.91
CA LEU A 191 -4.72 -12.99 -4.42
C LEU A 191 -4.63 -11.60 -5.11
N ARG A 192 -3.45 -11.00 -4.99
CA ARG A 192 -3.10 -9.83 -5.80
C ARG A 192 -2.74 -10.26 -7.22
N ARG A 193 -3.00 -9.41 -8.21
CA ARG A 193 -2.70 -9.67 -9.63
C ARG A 193 -1.26 -10.19 -9.86
N SER A 194 -0.29 -9.58 -9.19
CA SER A 194 1.11 -9.98 -9.29
C SER A 194 1.44 -11.31 -8.61
N GLU A 195 0.73 -11.68 -7.56
CA GLU A 195 0.82 -12.99 -6.90
C GLU A 195 0.25 -14.08 -7.83
N VAL A 196 -0.94 -13.86 -8.39
CA VAL A 196 -1.59 -14.75 -9.36
C VAL A 196 -0.63 -15.18 -10.49
N CYS A 197 0.10 -14.21 -11.05
CA CYS A 197 1.02 -14.47 -12.17
C CYS A 197 2.36 -15.11 -11.76
N ALA A 198 2.69 -15.16 -10.49
CA ALA A 198 3.96 -15.70 -10.02
C ALA A 198 3.87 -17.18 -9.62
N LEU A 199 2.67 -17.69 -9.33
CA LEU A 199 2.47 -19.01 -8.78
C LEU A 199 2.66 -20.12 -9.82
N THR A 200 3.19 -21.24 -9.33
CA THR A 200 3.42 -22.48 -10.08
C THR A 200 2.75 -23.66 -9.37
N ALA A 201 2.64 -24.78 -10.02
CA ALA A 201 2.12 -26.02 -9.40
C ALA A 201 2.94 -26.49 -8.19
N ALA A 202 4.23 -26.14 -8.14
CA ALA A 202 5.08 -26.43 -6.98
C ALA A 202 4.72 -25.62 -5.73
N ASP A 203 3.91 -24.57 -5.86
CA ASP A 203 3.40 -23.79 -4.72
C ASP A 203 2.10 -24.37 -4.14
N ILE A 204 1.64 -25.51 -4.66
CA ILE A 204 0.44 -26.20 -4.20
C ILE A 204 0.84 -27.47 -3.43
N GLU A 205 0.38 -27.57 -2.20
CA GLU A 205 0.42 -28.80 -1.43
C GLU A 205 -1.01 -29.22 -1.08
N LYS A 206 -1.51 -30.32 -1.64
CA LYS A 206 -2.92 -30.74 -1.57
C LYS A 206 -3.84 -29.63 -2.10
N ASN A 207 -4.65 -29.00 -1.22
CA ASN A 207 -5.54 -27.88 -1.56
C ASN A 207 -5.04 -26.53 -1.03
N VAL A 208 -3.82 -26.51 -0.46
CA VAL A 208 -3.20 -25.30 0.10
C VAL A 208 -2.26 -24.68 -0.96
N ILE A 209 -2.40 -23.40 -1.18
CA ILE A 209 -1.54 -22.62 -2.08
C ILE A 209 -0.66 -21.70 -1.21
N HIS A 210 0.65 -21.87 -1.32
CA HIS A 210 1.66 -21.08 -0.59
C HIS A 210 1.99 -19.80 -1.35
N ILE A 211 1.64 -18.64 -0.81
CA ILE A 211 1.86 -17.34 -1.45
C ILE A 211 3.06 -16.66 -0.81
N ASN A 212 4.18 -16.60 -1.51
CA ASN A 212 5.44 -16.01 -1.05
C ASN A 212 6.15 -15.17 -2.11
N LYS A 213 5.62 -15.08 -3.32
CA LYS A 213 6.23 -14.41 -4.48
C LYS A 213 5.25 -13.62 -5.31
N ALA A 214 5.78 -12.68 -6.10
CA ALA A 214 5.01 -11.83 -7.00
C ALA A 214 5.79 -11.58 -8.29
N LEU A 215 5.10 -11.53 -9.42
CA LEU A 215 5.65 -11.17 -10.73
C LEU A 215 5.55 -9.66 -10.93
N VAL A 216 6.69 -8.99 -11.07
CA VAL A 216 6.79 -7.53 -11.20
C VAL A 216 7.71 -7.15 -12.35
N GLN A 217 7.55 -5.95 -12.90
CA GLN A 217 8.50 -5.42 -13.87
C GLN A 217 9.70 -4.77 -13.18
N ASN A 218 10.91 -5.04 -13.70
CA ASN A 218 12.13 -4.33 -13.35
C ASN A 218 12.24 -2.98 -14.13
N GLU A 219 13.34 -2.27 -13.99
CA GLU A 219 13.58 -1.00 -14.69
C GLU A 219 13.64 -1.16 -16.22
N GLN A 220 14.10 -2.31 -16.70
CA GLN A 220 14.19 -2.70 -18.12
C GLN A 220 12.84 -3.17 -18.69
N LYS A 221 11.75 -3.12 -17.90
CA LYS A 221 10.42 -3.63 -18.24
C LYS A 221 10.34 -5.15 -18.42
N GLU A 222 11.31 -5.89 -17.91
CA GLU A 222 11.29 -7.34 -17.90
C GLU A 222 10.49 -7.87 -16.72
N TRP A 223 9.79 -8.98 -16.90
CA TRP A 223 9.04 -9.65 -15.84
C TRP A 223 9.97 -10.50 -14.98
N VAL A 224 10.09 -10.13 -13.71
CA VAL A 224 10.92 -10.82 -12.73
C VAL A 224 10.10 -11.27 -11.52
N ILE A 225 10.42 -12.46 -11.01
CA ILE A 225 9.82 -12.97 -9.77
C ILE A 225 10.57 -12.31 -8.59
N LYS A 226 9.80 -11.78 -7.65
CA LYS A 226 10.30 -11.20 -6.42
C LYS A 226 9.54 -11.80 -5.23
N THR A 227 10.23 -11.98 -4.09
CA THR A 227 9.56 -12.30 -2.83
C THR A 227 8.58 -11.20 -2.45
N THR A 228 7.51 -11.54 -1.76
CA THR A 228 6.49 -10.57 -1.35
C THR A 228 7.07 -9.49 -0.44
N LYS A 229 6.56 -8.27 -0.55
CA LYS A 229 7.13 -7.05 0.03
C LYS A 229 7.07 -7.00 1.56
N THR A 230 6.16 -7.72 2.18
CA THR A 230 5.91 -7.71 3.64
C THR A 230 5.71 -9.12 4.15
N VAL A 231 6.09 -9.34 5.41
CA VAL A 231 5.87 -10.62 6.11
C VAL A 231 4.37 -11.02 6.07
N SER A 232 3.46 -10.07 6.25
CA SER A 232 2.01 -10.30 6.19
C SER A 232 1.50 -10.73 4.80
N SER A 233 2.29 -10.57 3.75
CA SER A 233 1.94 -11.04 2.41
C SER A 233 2.29 -12.51 2.18
N ILE A 234 3.18 -13.09 3.00
CA ILE A 234 3.46 -14.54 3.00
C ILE A 234 2.31 -15.19 3.76
N ARG A 235 1.60 -16.07 3.09
CA ARG A 235 0.42 -16.73 3.63
C ARG A 235 0.04 -17.96 2.83
N ASP A 236 -0.73 -18.80 3.47
CA ASP A 236 -1.34 -19.97 2.87
C ASP A 236 -2.83 -19.73 2.68
N ILE A 237 -3.37 -20.24 1.59
CA ILE A 237 -4.80 -20.19 1.31
C ILE A 237 -5.32 -21.57 0.90
N ASP A 238 -6.49 -21.91 1.40
CA ASP A 238 -7.23 -23.11 1.00
C ASP A 238 -8.30 -22.74 -0.03
N LEU A 239 -8.44 -23.56 -1.06
CA LEU A 239 -9.52 -23.46 -2.04
C LEU A 239 -10.23 -24.82 -2.16
N PRO A 240 -11.54 -24.82 -2.45
CA PRO A 240 -12.29 -26.08 -2.59
C PRO A 240 -11.83 -26.86 -3.83
N ASP A 241 -11.98 -28.18 -3.78
CA ASP A 241 -11.60 -29.12 -4.86
C ASP A 241 -12.17 -28.73 -6.22
N SER A 242 -13.39 -28.18 -6.24
CA SER A 242 -14.04 -27.71 -7.47
C SER A 242 -13.25 -26.62 -8.17
N VAL A 243 -12.56 -25.77 -7.41
CA VAL A 243 -11.69 -24.72 -7.92
C VAL A 243 -10.29 -25.25 -8.22
N MET A 244 -9.76 -26.12 -7.34
CA MET A 244 -8.41 -26.67 -7.51
C MET A 244 -8.23 -27.50 -8.78
N LYS A 245 -9.28 -28.17 -9.24
CA LYS A 245 -9.27 -29.02 -10.46
C LYS A 245 -8.91 -28.28 -11.75
N VAL A 246 -9.04 -26.96 -11.80
CA VAL A 246 -8.74 -26.18 -13.01
C VAL A 246 -7.25 -25.86 -13.17
N PHE A 247 -6.46 -26.00 -12.09
CA PHE A 247 -5.04 -25.67 -12.12
C PHE A 247 -4.20 -26.82 -12.70
N PRO A 248 -3.12 -26.49 -13.42
CA PRO A 248 -2.22 -27.49 -13.99
C PRO A 248 -1.42 -28.20 -12.88
N LYS A 249 -1.03 -29.45 -13.13
CA LYS A 249 -0.18 -30.24 -12.21
C LYS A 249 1.31 -29.90 -12.32
N SER A 250 1.72 -29.11 -13.31
CA SER A 250 3.11 -28.67 -13.52
C SER A 250 3.15 -27.29 -14.19
N GLY A 251 4.25 -26.57 -14.04
CA GLY A 251 4.43 -25.25 -14.61
C GLY A 251 3.67 -24.15 -13.88
N ARG A 252 3.40 -23.04 -14.56
CA ARG A 252 2.70 -21.88 -13.98
C ARG A 252 1.20 -22.17 -13.82
N LEU A 253 0.61 -21.70 -12.70
CA LEU A 253 -0.83 -21.83 -12.50
C LEU A 253 -1.62 -21.01 -13.52
N VAL A 254 -1.12 -19.82 -13.84
CA VAL A 254 -1.70 -18.89 -14.80
C VAL A 254 -0.61 -18.42 -15.77
N ASP A 255 -0.75 -18.75 -17.04
CA ASP A 255 0.28 -18.45 -18.05
C ASP A 255 0.02 -17.13 -18.80
N ILE A 256 -0.32 -16.09 -18.06
CA ILE A 256 -0.43 -14.71 -18.54
C ILE A 256 0.25 -13.77 -17.55
N ASN A 257 0.72 -12.63 -18.06
CA ASN A 257 1.38 -11.62 -17.21
C ASN A 257 0.35 -10.63 -16.62
N PRO A 258 0.75 -9.81 -15.63
CA PRO A 258 -0.15 -8.86 -14.98
C PRO A 258 -0.82 -7.85 -15.91
N ASP A 259 -0.16 -7.41 -16.97
CA ASP A 259 -0.76 -6.47 -17.94
C ASP A 259 -1.79 -7.16 -18.81
N GLN A 260 -1.52 -8.39 -19.25
CA GLN A 260 -2.49 -9.22 -19.97
C GLN A 260 -3.75 -9.48 -19.14
N ILE A 261 -3.62 -9.78 -17.84
CA ILE A 261 -4.77 -9.87 -16.92
C ILE A 261 -5.62 -8.61 -16.98
N THR A 262 -4.98 -7.43 -16.82
CA THR A 262 -5.70 -6.15 -16.81
C THR A 262 -6.48 -5.91 -18.09
N HIS A 263 -5.83 -6.11 -19.24
CA HIS A 263 -6.45 -5.87 -20.55
C HIS A 263 -7.52 -6.92 -20.90
N ARG A 264 -7.28 -8.19 -20.60
CA ARG A 264 -8.28 -9.25 -20.84
C ARG A 264 -9.50 -9.07 -19.95
N PHE A 265 -9.30 -8.78 -18.66
CA PHE A 265 -10.39 -8.55 -17.73
C PHE A 265 -11.29 -7.39 -18.13
N ALA A 266 -10.71 -6.24 -18.52
CA ALA A 266 -11.48 -5.10 -19.00
C ALA A 266 -12.33 -5.45 -20.26
N ARG A 267 -11.80 -6.28 -21.16
CA ARG A 267 -12.55 -6.77 -22.34
C ARG A 267 -13.71 -7.68 -21.94
N VAL A 268 -13.53 -8.55 -20.95
CA VAL A 268 -14.59 -9.42 -20.41
C VAL A 268 -15.74 -8.59 -19.86
N LEU A 269 -15.45 -7.62 -18.97
CA LEU A 269 -16.48 -6.73 -18.41
C LEU A 269 -17.25 -5.97 -19.48
N LYS A 270 -16.55 -5.43 -20.49
CA LYS A 270 -17.17 -4.75 -21.62
C LYS A 270 -18.08 -5.71 -22.43
N LYS A 271 -17.63 -6.95 -22.68
CA LYS A 271 -18.41 -7.96 -23.42
C LYS A 271 -19.69 -8.34 -22.68
N LEU A 272 -19.61 -8.48 -21.36
CA LEU A 272 -20.73 -8.84 -20.49
C LEU A 272 -21.61 -7.63 -20.11
N LYS A 273 -21.23 -6.40 -20.52
CA LYS A 273 -21.90 -5.15 -20.16
C LYS A 273 -21.99 -4.93 -18.64
N ILE A 274 -21.02 -5.50 -17.89
CA ILE A 274 -20.90 -5.30 -16.46
C ILE A 274 -20.24 -3.93 -16.22
N GLN A 275 -20.69 -3.21 -15.18
CA GLN A 275 -20.10 -1.94 -14.78
C GLN A 275 -18.59 -2.10 -14.57
N PRO A 276 -17.73 -1.26 -15.17
CA PRO A 276 -16.29 -1.43 -15.10
C PRO A 276 -15.75 -1.37 -13.66
N PHE A 277 -14.97 -2.38 -13.29
CA PHE A 277 -14.18 -2.42 -12.06
C PHE A 277 -12.80 -3.05 -12.33
N ARG A 278 -11.87 -2.89 -11.41
CA ARG A 278 -10.49 -3.37 -11.63
C ARG A 278 -10.38 -4.84 -11.23
N PHE A 279 -9.48 -5.57 -11.85
CA PHE A 279 -9.17 -6.94 -11.43
C PHE A 279 -8.84 -7.06 -9.93
N HIS A 280 -8.20 -6.02 -9.35
CA HIS A 280 -7.92 -5.99 -7.91
C HIS A 280 -9.18 -5.93 -7.04
N ASP A 281 -10.27 -5.45 -7.58
CA ASP A 281 -11.54 -5.34 -6.83
C ASP A 281 -12.22 -6.71 -6.65
N LEU A 282 -11.81 -7.76 -7.40
CA LEU A 282 -12.16 -9.16 -7.11
C LEU A 282 -11.68 -9.60 -5.71
N ARG A 283 -10.53 -9.10 -5.27
CA ARG A 283 -10.02 -9.34 -3.93
C ARG A 283 -10.85 -8.59 -2.88
N HIS A 284 -11.40 -7.44 -3.22
CA HIS A 284 -12.34 -6.71 -2.36
C HIS A 284 -13.67 -7.46 -2.27
N TYR A 285 -14.17 -7.97 -3.40
CA TYR A 285 -15.32 -8.85 -3.44
C TYR A 285 -15.13 -10.06 -2.52
N ALA A 286 -14.00 -10.77 -2.62
CA ALA A 286 -13.70 -11.93 -1.77
C ALA A 286 -13.79 -11.59 -0.27
N ALA A 287 -13.23 -10.46 0.14
CA ALA A 287 -13.29 -10.02 1.54
C ALA A 287 -14.73 -9.71 1.97
N SER A 288 -15.49 -9.05 1.11
CA SER A 288 -16.89 -8.68 1.37
C SER A 288 -17.80 -9.90 1.43
N MET A 289 -17.62 -10.85 0.53
CA MET A 289 -18.36 -12.13 0.50
C MET A 289 -18.08 -12.94 1.77
N LEU A 290 -16.82 -13.10 2.18
CA LEU A 290 -16.46 -13.80 3.40
C LEU A 290 -17.07 -13.13 4.65
N HIS A 291 -17.03 -11.79 4.71
CA HIS A 291 -17.68 -11.07 5.79
C HIS A 291 -19.21 -11.27 5.81
N ALA A 292 -19.85 -11.23 4.63
CA ALA A 292 -21.29 -11.41 4.49
C ALA A 292 -21.80 -12.80 4.94
N ILE A 293 -20.97 -13.84 4.82
CA ILE A 293 -21.29 -15.19 5.32
C ILE A 293 -20.87 -15.40 6.76
N GLY A 294 -20.36 -14.35 7.45
CA GLY A 294 -20.05 -14.38 8.87
C GLY A 294 -18.64 -14.86 9.24
N VAL A 295 -17.70 -14.91 8.29
CA VAL A 295 -16.30 -15.22 8.60
C VAL A 295 -15.69 -14.08 9.43
N PRO A 296 -15.08 -14.35 10.59
CA PRO A 296 -14.47 -13.33 11.42
C PRO A 296 -13.36 -12.55 10.70
N ASP A 297 -13.26 -11.24 10.96
CA ASP A 297 -12.31 -10.33 10.32
C ASP A 297 -10.85 -10.80 10.41
N VAL A 298 -10.46 -11.43 11.53
CA VAL A 298 -9.10 -11.96 11.74
C VAL A 298 -8.74 -13.00 10.68
N TYR A 299 -9.65 -13.92 10.36
CA TYR A 299 -9.43 -14.94 9.32
C TYR A 299 -9.44 -14.33 7.92
N ILE A 300 -10.32 -13.35 7.67
CA ILE A 300 -10.35 -12.64 6.38
C ILE A 300 -9.02 -11.88 6.19
N MET A 301 -8.52 -11.21 7.22
CA MET A 301 -7.24 -10.52 7.20
C MET A 301 -6.07 -11.47 6.94
N GLN A 302 -6.05 -12.61 7.62
CA GLN A 302 -5.03 -13.65 7.43
C GLN A 302 -5.06 -14.18 6.00
N LYS A 303 -6.22 -14.61 5.50
CA LYS A 303 -6.40 -15.13 4.14
C LYS A 303 -6.03 -14.10 3.08
N GLY A 304 -6.33 -12.82 3.32
CA GLY A 304 -5.99 -11.73 2.42
C GLY A 304 -4.57 -11.18 2.61
N GLY A 305 -3.88 -11.48 3.71
CA GLY A 305 -2.59 -10.83 4.01
C GLY A 305 -2.74 -9.32 4.18
N TRP A 306 -3.75 -8.87 4.92
CA TRP A 306 -3.91 -7.49 5.37
C TRP A 306 -3.34 -7.32 6.78
N SER A 307 -2.43 -6.36 6.92
CA SER A 307 -1.81 -6.04 8.22
C SER A 307 -2.65 -5.12 9.10
N SER A 308 -3.74 -4.56 8.56
CA SER A 308 -4.59 -3.59 9.27
C SER A 308 -6.06 -3.80 8.94
N ASP A 309 -6.89 -3.83 9.97
CA ASP A 309 -8.34 -3.87 9.88
C ASP A 309 -8.94 -2.62 9.25
N SER A 310 -8.24 -1.49 9.32
CA SER A 310 -8.68 -0.23 8.70
C SER A 310 -8.85 -0.35 7.19
N THR A 311 -8.05 -1.19 6.53
CA THR A 311 -8.19 -1.48 5.10
C THR A 311 -9.44 -2.32 4.84
N LEU A 312 -9.66 -3.35 5.65
CA LEU A 312 -10.81 -4.24 5.57
C LEU A 312 -12.12 -3.46 5.81
N LYS A 313 -12.18 -2.65 6.86
CA LYS A 313 -13.33 -1.78 7.18
C LYS A 313 -13.65 -0.78 6.06
N LYS A 314 -12.65 -0.30 5.33
CA LYS A 314 -12.89 0.56 4.15
C LYS A 314 -13.52 -0.20 2.98
N ILE A 315 -13.18 -1.47 2.82
CA ILE A 315 -13.78 -2.36 1.81
C ILE A 315 -15.24 -2.59 2.16
N TYR A 316 -15.54 -2.97 3.39
CA TYR A 316 -16.92 -3.28 3.82
C TYR A 316 -17.88 -2.09 3.75
N ARG A 317 -17.40 -0.86 4.05
CA ARG A 317 -18.24 0.35 3.97
C ARG A 317 -18.84 0.61 2.60
N GLY A 318 -18.28 0.04 1.53
CA GLY A 318 -18.83 0.13 0.18
C GLY A 318 -19.81 -0.98 -0.19
N VAL A 319 -19.95 -2.01 0.65
CA VAL A 319 -20.75 -3.23 0.39
C VAL A 319 -21.88 -3.40 1.40
N MET A 320 -21.84 -2.65 2.51
CA MET A 320 -22.82 -2.81 3.60
C MET A 320 -24.27 -2.56 3.17
N ASP A 321 -24.49 -1.77 2.12
CA ASP A 321 -25.86 -1.45 1.69
C ASP A 321 -26.56 -2.70 1.10
N ASP A 322 -25.86 -3.53 0.31
CA ASP A 322 -26.45 -4.74 -0.30
C ASP A 322 -26.70 -5.88 0.71
N TYR A 323 -25.93 -5.91 1.80
CA TYR A 323 -26.07 -6.95 2.83
C TYR A 323 -26.82 -6.47 4.08
N LYS A 324 -27.12 -5.17 4.18
CA LYS A 324 -27.79 -4.59 5.34
C LYS A 324 -29.15 -5.26 5.59
N GLU A 325 -29.99 -5.37 4.56
CA GLU A 325 -31.27 -6.05 4.67
C GLU A 325 -31.16 -7.50 5.14
N LYS A 326 -30.12 -8.22 4.68
CA LYS A 326 -29.86 -9.61 5.08
C LYS A 326 -29.42 -9.73 6.55
N PHE A 327 -28.61 -8.77 7.04
CA PHE A 327 -28.23 -8.73 8.43
C PHE A 327 -29.35 -8.25 9.33
N ASP A 328 -30.12 -7.25 8.92
CA ASP A 328 -31.30 -6.78 9.64
C ASP A 328 -32.33 -7.91 9.77
N LYS A 329 -32.58 -8.67 8.69
CA LYS A 329 -33.48 -9.82 8.72
C LYS A 329 -33.00 -10.90 9.73
N LYS A 330 -31.72 -11.26 9.72
CA LYS A 330 -31.16 -12.21 10.71
C LYS A 330 -31.27 -11.68 12.15
N ALA A 331 -31.04 -10.38 12.35
CA ALA A 331 -31.18 -9.77 13.66
C ALA A 331 -32.65 -9.79 14.13
N PHE A 332 -33.60 -9.48 13.23
CA PHE A 332 -35.01 -9.52 13.54
C PHE A 332 -35.51 -10.94 13.83
N GLU A 333 -35.11 -11.94 13.02
CA GLU A 333 -35.42 -13.34 13.28
C GLU A 333 -34.92 -13.80 14.66
N HIS A 334 -33.72 -13.35 15.07
CA HIS A 334 -33.20 -13.65 16.39
C HIS A 334 -34.00 -12.95 17.52
N ILE A 335 -34.33 -11.68 17.33
CA ILE A 335 -35.13 -10.88 18.29
C ILE A 335 -36.56 -11.48 18.43
N ASP A 336 -37.16 -11.84 17.31
CA ASP A 336 -38.51 -12.44 17.28
C ASP A 336 -38.48 -13.80 18.01
N GLY A 337 -37.46 -14.62 17.84
CA GLY A 337 -37.27 -15.85 18.60
C GLY A 337 -37.22 -15.60 20.12
N LEU A 338 -36.53 -14.56 20.56
CA LEU A 338 -36.44 -14.22 22.00
C LEU A 338 -37.73 -13.64 22.56
N THR A 339 -38.59 -13.02 21.72
CA THR A 339 -39.83 -12.42 22.15
C THR A 339 -41.01 -13.40 22.09
N SER A 340 -41.00 -14.35 21.14
CA SER A 340 -42.01 -15.40 20.99
C SER A 340 -42.08 -16.34 22.20
N ASP A 341 -40.98 -16.73 22.77
CA ASP A 341 -40.90 -17.57 23.99
C ASP A 341 -41.56 -16.88 25.21
N ARG A 342 -41.59 -15.55 25.28
CA ARG A 342 -42.24 -14.82 26.37
C ARG A 342 -43.75 -14.83 26.23
N THR A 343 -44.32 -14.90 25.04
CA THR A 343 -45.76 -14.89 24.81
C THR A 343 -46.37 -16.24 25.10
N GLN A 344 -45.73 -17.34 24.75
CA GLN A 344 -46.19 -18.71 25.07
C GLN A 344 -46.20 -19.00 26.57
N ASN A 345 -45.18 -18.55 27.33
CA ASN A 345 -45.12 -18.70 28.76
C ASN A 345 -46.16 -17.83 29.55
N ARG A 346 -46.68 -16.78 28.93
CA ARG A 346 -47.75 -15.96 29.56
C ARG A 346 -49.15 -16.55 29.36
N THR A 347 -49.39 -17.15 28.20
CA THR A 347 -50.70 -17.76 27.88
C THR A 347 -50.95 -19.05 28.72
N GLN A 348 -49.90 -19.85 28.97
CA GLN A 348 -50.01 -21.04 29.83
C GLN A 348 -50.19 -20.73 31.33
N LYS A 349 -49.90 -19.52 31.81
CA LYS A 349 -50.16 -19.08 33.19
C LYS A 349 -51.55 -18.55 33.44
N ILE A 350 -52.36 -18.34 32.41
CA ILE A 350 -53.71 -17.79 32.49
C ILE A 350 -54.76 -18.91 32.39
N GLU A 351 -54.41 -20.11 31.94
CA GLU A 351 -55.36 -21.23 31.74
C GLU A 351 -55.43 -22.26 32.86
N ASN A 352 -54.82 -22.01 34.03
CA ASN A 352 -55.03 -22.84 35.22
C ASN A 352 -55.56 -22.00 36.41
N PRO A 353 -56.86 -22.13 36.76
CA PRO A 353 -57.45 -21.53 37.95
C PRO A 353 -57.02 -22.24 39.22
#